data_e4e1b5e33046d13d848fb345a36f98d3
#
_entry.id   e4e1b5e33046d13d848fb345a36f98d3
#
_cell.length_a   1.000
_cell.length_b   1.000
_cell.length_c   1.000
_cell.angle_alpha   90.00
_cell.angle_beta   90.00
_cell.angle_gamma   90.00
#
_symmetry.space_group_name_H-M   'P 1'
#
loop_
_entity.id
_entity.type
_entity.pdbx_description
1 polymer ?
#
loop_
_entity_poly.entity_id
_entity_poly.type
_entity_poly.pdbx_seq_one_letter_code
_entity_poly.pdbx_strand_id
1 'polypeptide(L)'
;MLILPSDSDIADPTAFAAVAALRSARNRRRLAGKEWGELAYRVYTTALAALVAVVFLSGLVGDNRLQPDEVDSAVRLGPAWMGLLVALVVLIGVRSGSRGGPIAMERPDVQHLLLAPVDRGQVLRRPSLSVLFSGIGIAALVGALAGSLLDQRFPGPAVPWVASGALFAATTVGLSLGAALVTASRRIPPIAWVLAAWLLVAWSAAAIFTDIPASPTSALGSMLFWPQAFTPLALAAVVIAVVLVLAGLTLIGGLVIELALRRTALVGQLRFAVTQQDLRAVVLLRRQLAAERPRGRPWLPRLPRPIADRAPVLARDLASVGRWPARRVLRILVTGIAAALAARGVWSGTTPLLLVAGLAGYVAGLDALEPLAQEIDHPGLAGSFPEVRGATAVRHLAEPIIVVSVVAAVGAAVAVGIDPSALGLRVAAVAAVPAVLCAVAGAGITVVSDQVLDRADASLMQPEVAGPRLLMRTLWPPLVSVLGFVPLLIGRSAALAGRDPVGAMAAASLPVVILFGLIVVWVRFRDDIHESMAEATGRSAT
;
A
#
# COMPACT_ATOMS: atom_id res chain seq x y z
N MET A 1 -24.57 29.98 -26.37
CA MET A 1 -23.86 28.70 -26.64
C MET A 1 -22.75 29.01 -27.64
N LEU A 2 -21.56 29.42 -27.13
CA LEU A 2 -20.39 29.67 -27.98
C LEU A 2 -19.85 28.30 -28.42
N ILE A 3 -19.98 27.98 -29.69
CA ILE A 3 -19.32 26.84 -30.32
C ILE A 3 -17.84 27.20 -30.38
N LEU A 4 -17.06 26.74 -29.41
CA LEU A 4 -15.60 26.81 -29.50
C LEU A 4 -15.18 25.90 -30.66
N PRO A 5 -14.29 26.39 -31.58
CA PRO A 5 -13.77 25.57 -32.67
C PRO A 5 -13.16 24.29 -32.11
N SER A 6 -13.31 23.18 -32.84
CA SER A 6 -12.75 21.89 -32.44
C SER A 6 -11.22 22.02 -32.28
N ASP A 7 -10.64 21.38 -31.26
CA ASP A 7 -9.18 21.42 -31.01
C ASP A 7 -8.33 21.01 -32.24
N SER A 8 -8.93 20.32 -33.23
CA SER A 8 -8.30 19.94 -34.50
C SER A 8 -8.11 21.10 -35.49
N ASP A 9 -8.92 22.16 -35.40
CA ASP A 9 -8.90 23.26 -36.37
C ASP A 9 -7.87 24.34 -36.01
N ILE A 10 -7.28 24.27 -34.82
CA ILE A 10 -6.31 25.25 -34.30
C ILE A 10 -4.88 24.67 -34.23
N ALA A 11 -4.69 23.36 -34.43
CA ALA A 11 -3.39 22.70 -34.25
C ALA A 11 -2.47 22.99 -35.47
N ASP A 12 -1.47 23.84 -35.27
CA ASP A 12 -0.42 24.07 -36.24
C ASP A 12 0.55 22.88 -36.29
N PRO A 13 0.69 22.17 -37.43
CA PRO A 13 1.61 21.03 -37.55
C PRO A 13 3.08 21.42 -37.33
N THR A 14 3.45 22.68 -37.60
CA THR A 14 4.80 23.19 -37.34
C THR A 14 5.10 23.32 -35.85
N ALA A 15 4.10 23.65 -35.01
CA ALA A 15 4.23 23.74 -33.57
C ALA A 15 4.49 22.36 -32.93
N PHE A 16 3.87 21.30 -33.48
CA PHE A 16 4.15 19.94 -33.03
C PHE A 16 5.60 19.50 -33.33
N ALA A 17 6.09 19.82 -34.54
CA ALA A 17 7.49 19.54 -34.91
C ALA A 17 8.48 20.28 -34.00
N ALA A 18 8.20 21.54 -33.64
CA ALA A 18 9.02 22.33 -32.71
C ALA A 18 9.02 21.69 -31.30
N VAL A 19 7.87 21.28 -30.78
CA VAL A 19 7.77 20.56 -29.48
C VAL A 19 8.52 19.23 -29.51
N ALA A 20 8.42 18.47 -30.62
CA ALA A 20 9.16 17.23 -30.80
C ALA A 20 10.67 17.46 -30.84
N ALA A 21 11.14 18.51 -31.53
CA ALA A 21 12.54 18.92 -31.59
C ALA A 21 13.07 19.33 -30.19
N LEU A 22 12.29 20.13 -29.45
CA LEU A 22 12.64 20.56 -28.08
C LEU A 22 12.76 19.35 -27.11
N ARG A 23 11.81 18.41 -27.18
CA ARG A 23 11.85 17.17 -26.40
C ARG A 23 13.06 16.29 -26.76
N SER A 24 13.37 16.17 -28.05
CA SER A 24 14.51 15.38 -28.52
C SER A 24 15.84 15.99 -28.08
N ALA A 25 15.96 17.34 -28.14
CA ALA A 25 17.13 18.07 -27.65
C ALA A 25 17.29 17.91 -26.12
N ARG A 26 16.19 18.01 -25.36
CA ARG A 26 16.18 17.80 -23.89
C ARG A 26 16.56 16.37 -23.54
N ASN A 27 16.04 15.37 -24.25
CA ASN A 27 16.40 13.97 -24.05
C ASN A 27 17.87 13.69 -24.39
N ARG A 28 18.37 14.26 -25.48
CA ARG A 28 19.81 14.13 -25.83
C ARG A 28 20.71 14.72 -24.73
N ARG A 29 20.37 15.89 -24.18
CA ARG A 29 21.11 16.49 -23.06
C ARG A 29 21.03 15.63 -21.79
N ARG A 30 19.87 15.04 -21.48
CA ARG A 30 19.71 14.13 -20.34
C ARG A 30 20.45 12.80 -20.52
N LEU A 31 20.54 12.29 -21.75
CA LEU A 31 21.28 11.07 -22.06
C LEU A 31 22.79 11.29 -22.11
N ALA A 32 23.23 12.47 -22.62
CA ALA A 32 24.64 12.83 -22.64
C ALA A 32 25.24 13.03 -21.24
N GLY A 33 24.41 13.41 -20.24
CA GLY A 33 24.83 13.52 -18.85
C GLY A 33 24.66 12.24 -18.01
N LYS A 34 24.14 11.15 -18.60
CA LYS A 34 24.03 9.85 -17.92
C LYS A 34 25.25 9.01 -18.25
N GLU A 35 26.07 8.80 -17.25
CA GLU A 35 27.13 7.80 -17.33
C GLU A 35 26.50 6.42 -17.48
N TRP A 36 26.81 5.71 -18.54
CA TRP A 36 26.34 4.34 -18.81
C TRP A 36 26.68 3.40 -17.63
N GLY A 37 27.77 3.69 -16.93
CA GLY A 37 28.16 3.00 -15.70
C GLY A 37 27.11 3.13 -14.58
N GLU A 38 26.52 4.32 -14.38
CA GLU A 38 25.48 4.53 -13.37
C GLU A 38 24.18 3.78 -13.73
N LEU A 39 23.81 3.75 -15.01
CA LEU A 39 22.65 2.99 -15.46
C LEU A 39 22.87 1.48 -15.28
N ALA A 40 24.02 0.96 -15.71
CA ALA A 40 24.41 -0.44 -15.54
C ALA A 40 24.45 -0.83 -14.05
N TYR A 41 25.00 0.03 -13.20
CA TYR A 41 25.03 -0.18 -11.75
C TYR A 41 23.62 -0.23 -11.15
N ARG A 42 22.72 0.67 -11.55
CA ARG A 42 21.31 0.64 -11.09
C ARG A 42 20.57 -0.60 -11.54
N VAL A 43 20.77 -1.03 -12.78
CA VAL A 43 20.19 -2.28 -13.29
C VAL A 43 20.74 -3.48 -12.51
N TYR A 44 22.06 -3.53 -12.32
CA TYR A 44 22.71 -4.59 -11.54
C TYR A 44 22.20 -4.64 -10.10
N THR A 45 22.18 -3.52 -9.38
CA THR A 45 21.71 -3.47 -7.99
C THR A 45 20.23 -3.83 -7.86
N THR A 46 19.39 -3.41 -8.83
CA THR A 46 17.97 -3.78 -8.85
C THR A 46 17.79 -5.28 -9.13
N ALA A 47 18.55 -5.83 -10.08
CA ALA A 47 18.52 -7.26 -10.39
C ALA A 47 19.04 -8.09 -9.22
N LEU A 48 20.12 -7.66 -8.57
CA LEU A 48 20.66 -8.31 -7.39
C LEU A 48 19.67 -8.27 -6.22
N ALA A 49 19.04 -7.13 -5.96
CA ALA A 49 18.02 -7.00 -4.92
C ALA A 49 16.81 -7.89 -5.21
N ALA A 50 16.37 -7.98 -6.48
CA ALA A 50 15.29 -8.88 -6.89
C ALA A 50 15.70 -10.34 -6.70
N LEU A 51 16.92 -10.73 -7.08
CA LEU A 51 17.44 -12.08 -6.88
C LEU A 51 17.50 -12.46 -5.39
N VAL A 52 18.05 -11.57 -4.56
CA VAL A 52 18.10 -11.77 -3.09
C VAL A 52 16.70 -11.91 -2.51
N ALA A 53 15.76 -11.07 -2.96
CA ALA A 53 14.36 -11.17 -2.54
C ALA A 53 13.73 -12.51 -2.94
N VAL A 54 13.99 -13.00 -4.16
CA VAL A 54 13.49 -14.31 -4.62
C VAL A 54 14.08 -15.43 -3.77
N VAL A 55 15.40 -15.46 -3.59
CA VAL A 55 16.08 -16.50 -2.79
C VAL A 55 15.58 -16.48 -1.35
N PHE A 56 15.44 -15.29 -0.76
CA PHE A 56 14.91 -15.14 0.60
C PHE A 56 13.45 -15.60 0.70
N LEU A 57 12.59 -15.17 -0.24
CA LEU A 57 11.18 -15.54 -0.27
C LEU A 57 11.00 -17.03 -0.57
N SER A 58 11.83 -17.61 -1.46
CA SER A 58 11.79 -19.05 -1.77
C SER A 58 12.14 -19.89 -0.54
N GLY A 59 13.17 -19.49 0.22
CA GLY A 59 13.51 -20.16 1.48
C GLY A 59 12.41 -20.08 2.56
N LEU A 60 11.57 -19.03 2.52
CA LEU A 60 10.42 -18.88 3.41
C LEU A 60 9.20 -19.70 2.98
N VAL A 61 9.04 -19.99 1.68
CA VAL A 61 7.89 -20.77 1.17
C VAL A 61 7.96 -22.23 1.66
N GLY A 62 9.15 -22.75 1.94
CA GLY A 62 9.37 -24.13 2.36
C GLY A 62 9.10 -25.15 1.25
N ASP A 63 9.65 -26.36 1.40
CA ASP A 63 9.56 -27.41 0.37
C ASP A 63 8.25 -28.24 0.42
N ASN A 64 7.29 -27.86 1.29
CA ASN A 64 6.04 -28.60 1.41
C ASN A 64 5.11 -28.30 0.25
N ARG A 65 5.06 -29.20 -0.71
CA ARG A 65 4.06 -29.16 -1.79
C ARG A 65 2.65 -29.35 -1.23
N LEU A 66 1.67 -28.71 -1.84
CA LEU A 66 0.26 -28.88 -1.50
C LEU A 66 -0.17 -30.33 -1.77
N GLN A 67 -1.05 -30.84 -0.90
CA GLN A 67 -1.70 -32.13 -1.10
C GLN A 67 -2.67 -32.06 -2.29
N PRO A 68 -3.02 -33.17 -2.94
CA PRO A 68 -3.92 -33.16 -4.11
C PRO A 68 -5.27 -32.48 -3.84
N ASP A 69 -5.87 -32.68 -2.68
CA ASP A 69 -7.12 -32.07 -2.24
C ASP A 69 -6.99 -30.56 -2.00
N GLU A 70 -5.84 -30.11 -1.52
CA GLU A 70 -5.51 -28.68 -1.37
C GLU A 70 -5.31 -28.03 -2.75
N VAL A 71 -4.66 -28.72 -3.70
CA VAL A 71 -4.48 -28.25 -5.08
C VAL A 71 -5.85 -28.08 -5.75
N ASP A 72 -6.74 -29.09 -5.66
CA ASP A 72 -8.09 -29.03 -6.22
C ASP A 72 -8.91 -27.88 -5.62
N SER A 73 -8.79 -27.67 -4.33
CA SER A 73 -9.44 -26.56 -3.63
C SER A 73 -8.90 -25.20 -4.09
N ALA A 74 -7.59 -25.08 -4.24
CA ALA A 74 -6.94 -23.87 -4.70
C ALA A 74 -7.29 -23.55 -6.17
N VAL A 75 -7.33 -24.54 -7.05
CA VAL A 75 -7.73 -24.38 -8.46
C VAL A 75 -9.21 -24.00 -8.58
N ARG A 76 -10.06 -24.51 -7.71
CA ARG A 76 -11.50 -24.20 -7.71
C ARG A 76 -11.79 -22.79 -7.15
N LEU A 77 -11.20 -22.42 -6.01
CA LEU A 77 -11.51 -21.17 -5.31
C LEU A 77 -10.57 -20.03 -5.69
N GLY A 78 -9.33 -20.35 -6.07
CA GLY A 78 -8.30 -19.37 -6.42
C GLY A 78 -8.69 -18.38 -7.49
N PRO A 79 -9.35 -18.78 -8.60
CA PRO A 79 -9.83 -17.86 -9.63
C PRO A 79 -10.77 -16.77 -9.09
N ALA A 80 -11.65 -17.09 -8.14
CA ALA A 80 -12.57 -16.13 -7.55
C ALA A 80 -11.81 -15.10 -6.67
N TRP A 81 -10.87 -15.56 -5.84
CA TRP A 81 -10.02 -14.68 -5.03
C TRP A 81 -9.12 -13.77 -5.87
N MET A 82 -8.51 -14.34 -6.91
CA MET A 82 -7.71 -13.55 -7.84
C MET A 82 -8.59 -12.58 -8.64
N GLY A 83 -9.82 -12.97 -8.97
CA GLY A 83 -10.82 -12.10 -9.58
C GLY A 83 -11.17 -10.89 -8.71
N LEU A 84 -11.33 -11.09 -7.41
CA LEU A 84 -11.52 -9.97 -6.46
C LEU A 84 -10.30 -9.04 -6.43
N LEU A 85 -9.09 -9.59 -6.43
CA LEU A 85 -7.86 -8.78 -6.52
C LEU A 85 -7.83 -7.95 -7.81
N VAL A 86 -8.15 -8.56 -8.96
CA VAL A 86 -8.27 -7.85 -10.24
C VAL A 86 -9.30 -6.71 -10.16
N ALA A 87 -10.49 -6.97 -9.62
CA ALA A 87 -11.55 -5.96 -9.47
C ALA A 87 -11.09 -4.78 -8.59
N LEU A 88 -10.36 -5.05 -7.51
CA LEU A 88 -9.78 -4.01 -6.64
C LEU A 88 -8.72 -3.19 -7.38
N VAL A 89 -7.84 -3.83 -8.15
CA VAL A 89 -6.81 -3.14 -8.94
C VAL A 89 -7.44 -2.28 -10.03
N VAL A 90 -8.50 -2.75 -10.71
CA VAL A 90 -9.27 -1.97 -11.67
C VAL A 90 -9.96 -0.78 -10.99
N LEU A 91 -10.56 -0.96 -9.82
CA LEU A 91 -11.15 0.14 -9.03
C LEU A 91 -10.11 1.22 -8.69
N ILE A 92 -8.89 0.83 -8.32
CA ILE A 92 -7.78 1.76 -8.08
C ILE A 92 -7.46 2.54 -9.36
N GLY A 93 -7.40 1.87 -10.51
CA GLY A 93 -7.18 2.50 -11.82
C GLY A 93 -8.26 3.51 -12.16
N VAL A 94 -9.53 3.11 -12.11
CA VAL A 94 -10.69 3.99 -12.35
C VAL A 94 -10.67 5.21 -11.41
N ARG A 95 -10.39 4.98 -10.14
CA ARG A 95 -10.31 6.05 -9.14
C ARG A 95 -9.10 6.98 -9.36
N SER A 96 -7.98 6.45 -9.87
CA SER A 96 -6.84 7.25 -10.30
C SER A 96 -7.21 8.12 -11.50
N GLY A 97 -7.88 7.54 -12.52
CA GLY A 97 -8.36 8.24 -13.71
C GLY A 97 -9.33 9.38 -13.36
N SER A 98 -10.27 9.14 -12.45
CA SER A 98 -11.24 10.17 -12.01
C SER A 98 -10.58 11.38 -11.34
N ARG A 99 -9.32 11.27 -10.91
CA ARG A 99 -8.52 12.32 -10.26
C ARG A 99 -7.41 12.89 -11.15
N GLY A 100 -7.46 12.71 -12.46
CA GLY A 100 -6.47 13.24 -13.40
C GLY A 100 -5.56 12.20 -14.04
N GLY A 101 -5.89 10.92 -13.91
CA GLY A 101 -5.23 9.81 -14.60
C GLY A 101 -3.88 9.40 -14.02
N PRO A 102 -3.26 8.37 -14.60
CA PRO A 102 -1.99 7.84 -14.13
C PRO A 102 -0.78 8.69 -14.56
N ILE A 103 -0.99 9.67 -15.45
CA ILE A 103 0.08 10.46 -16.05
C ILE A 103 0.59 11.49 -15.05
N ALA A 104 1.90 11.51 -14.85
CA ALA A 104 2.60 12.56 -14.13
C ALA A 104 3.49 13.33 -15.13
N MET A 105 3.22 14.62 -15.28
CA MET A 105 4.01 15.53 -16.11
C MET A 105 4.79 16.50 -15.22
N GLU A 106 5.81 17.13 -15.73
CA GLU A 106 6.46 18.22 -15.03
C GLU A 106 5.57 19.49 -15.08
N ARG A 107 5.56 20.29 -14.02
CA ARG A 107 4.73 21.49 -13.94
C ARG A 107 4.92 22.45 -15.12
N PRO A 108 6.15 22.71 -15.62
CA PRO A 108 6.37 23.52 -16.82
C PRO A 108 5.73 22.91 -18.07
N ASP A 109 5.79 21.58 -18.24
CA ASP A 109 5.20 20.91 -19.40
C ASP A 109 3.67 21.06 -19.41
N VAL A 110 3.01 21.00 -18.26
CA VAL A 110 1.56 21.22 -18.17
C VAL A 110 1.21 22.67 -18.48
N GLN A 111 1.97 23.63 -17.95
CA GLN A 111 1.68 25.06 -18.11
C GLN A 111 1.99 25.57 -19.53
N HIS A 112 3.01 25.05 -20.19
CA HIS A 112 3.46 25.56 -21.50
C HIS A 112 3.00 24.70 -22.67
N LEU A 113 2.97 23.35 -22.52
CA LEU A 113 2.60 22.47 -23.63
C LEU A 113 1.10 22.19 -23.74
N LEU A 114 0.39 22.03 -22.60
CA LEU A 114 -1.05 21.76 -22.65
C LEU A 114 -1.90 23.02 -22.85
N LEU A 115 -1.32 24.22 -22.66
CA LEU A 115 -1.96 25.50 -22.95
C LEU A 115 -1.56 26.05 -24.32
N ALA A 116 -0.55 25.47 -24.98
CA ALA A 116 -0.18 25.84 -26.35
C ALA A 116 -1.24 25.35 -27.35
N PRO A 117 -1.34 25.99 -28.53
CA PRO A 117 -2.25 25.57 -29.61
C PRO A 117 -1.71 24.31 -30.33
N VAL A 118 -1.58 23.20 -29.58
CA VAL A 118 -1.07 21.91 -30.05
C VAL A 118 -2.08 20.83 -29.66
N ASP A 119 -2.25 19.80 -30.49
CA ASP A 119 -3.10 18.65 -30.16
C ASP A 119 -2.63 17.99 -28.86
N ARG A 120 -3.45 18.14 -27.83
CA ARG A 120 -3.20 17.60 -26.49
C ARG A 120 -3.05 16.08 -26.49
N GLY A 121 -3.82 15.39 -27.36
CA GLY A 121 -3.73 13.95 -27.48
C GLY A 121 -2.33 13.49 -27.89
N GLN A 122 -1.72 14.15 -28.87
CA GLN A 122 -0.37 13.83 -29.33
C GLN A 122 0.68 14.15 -28.27
N VAL A 123 0.51 15.25 -27.54
CA VAL A 123 1.43 15.63 -26.44
C VAL A 123 1.38 14.59 -25.31
N LEU A 124 0.20 14.08 -24.97
CA LEU A 124 -0.03 13.16 -23.85
C LEU A 124 0.27 11.69 -24.17
N ARG A 125 0.26 11.27 -25.44
CA ARG A 125 0.49 9.88 -25.85
C ARG A 125 1.84 9.34 -25.37
N ARG A 126 2.93 10.07 -25.55
CA ARG A 126 4.28 9.61 -25.13
C ARG A 126 4.40 9.40 -23.62
N PRO A 127 4.02 10.35 -22.75
CA PRO A 127 3.99 10.11 -21.30
C PRO A 127 3.08 8.93 -20.91
N SER A 128 1.92 8.78 -21.57
CA SER A 128 1.01 7.66 -21.31
C SER A 128 1.64 6.32 -21.66
N LEU A 129 2.29 6.21 -22.83
CA LEU A 129 3.01 5.00 -23.24
C LEU A 129 4.13 4.66 -22.27
N SER A 130 4.89 5.65 -21.80
CA SER A 130 5.95 5.42 -20.81
C SER A 130 5.41 4.82 -19.52
N VAL A 131 4.29 5.34 -19.00
CA VAL A 131 3.63 4.81 -17.79
C VAL A 131 3.07 3.40 -18.04
N LEU A 132 2.48 3.15 -19.22
CA LEU A 132 1.96 1.84 -19.60
C LEU A 132 3.09 0.80 -19.66
N PHE A 133 4.15 1.07 -20.43
CA PHE A 133 5.26 0.12 -20.58
C PHE A 133 5.97 -0.16 -19.25
N SER A 134 6.26 0.89 -18.47
CA SER A 134 6.90 0.69 -17.16
C SER A 134 5.98 -0.03 -16.18
N GLY A 135 4.70 0.35 -16.10
CA GLY A 135 3.74 -0.26 -15.19
C GLY A 135 3.46 -1.73 -15.52
N ILE A 136 3.20 -2.05 -16.79
CA ILE A 136 2.97 -3.42 -17.25
C ILE A 136 4.23 -4.26 -17.12
N GLY A 137 5.43 -3.71 -17.45
CA GLY A 137 6.69 -4.41 -17.34
C GLY A 137 7.05 -4.75 -15.88
N ILE A 138 6.90 -3.80 -14.96
CA ILE A 138 7.09 -4.06 -13.52
C ILE A 138 6.08 -5.10 -13.02
N ALA A 139 4.82 -4.99 -13.43
CA ALA A 139 3.79 -5.97 -13.05
C ALA A 139 4.12 -7.36 -13.57
N ALA A 140 4.56 -7.50 -14.83
CA ALA A 140 5.00 -8.79 -15.39
C ALA A 140 6.14 -9.40 -14.59
N LEU A 141 7.12 -8.59 -14.18
CA LEU A 141 8.25 -9.03 -13.35
C LEU A 141 7.77 -9.53 -11.98
N VAL A 142 6.94 -8.74 -11.30
CA VAL A 142 6.35 -9.12 -10.00
C VAL A 142 5.49 -10.38 -10.13
N GLY A 143 4.71 -10.49 -11.21
CA GLY A 143 3.91 -11.67 -11.50
C GLY A 143 4.76 -12.90 -11.81
N ALA A 144 5.87 -12.76 -12.53
CA ALA A 144 6.84 -13.84 -12.78
C ALA A 144 7.44 -14.35 -11.46
N LEU A 145 7.82 -13.44 -10.55
CA LEU A 145 8.31 -13.79 -9.21
C LEU A 145 7.23 -14.52 -8.39
N ALA A 146 6.00 -14.03 -8.41
CA ALA A 146 4.88 -14.71 -7.74
C ALA A 146 4.65 -16.12 -8.33
N GLY A 147 4.73 -16.26 -9.66
CA GLY A 147 4.63 -17.56 -10.34
C GLY A 147 5.76 -18.52 -9.94
N SER A 148 6.99 -18.04 -9.81
CA SER A 148 8.11 -18.88 -9.36
C SER A 148 7.95 -19.37 -7.91
N LEU A 149 7.27 -18.60 -7.05
CA LEU A 149 6.93 -19.02 -5.70
C LEU A 149 5.78 -20.03 -5.68
N LEU A 150 4.82 -19.90 -6.61
CA LEU A 150 3.72 -20.87 -6.75
C LEU A 150 4.21 -22.23 -7.22
N ASP A 151 5.20 -22.28 -8.12
CA ASP A 151 5.83 -23.53 -8.58
C ASP A 151 6.39 -24.38 -7.42
N GLN A 152 6.88 -23.75 -6.36
CA GLN A 152 7.38 -24.47 -5.18
C GLN A 152 6.26 -25.18 -4.39
N ARG A 153 5.03 -24.70 -4.49
CA ARG A 153 3.87 -25.23 -3.77
C ARG A 153 2.98 -26.13 -4.63
N PHE A 154 2.84 -25.82 -5.90
CA PHE A 154 1.97 -26.55 -6.82
C PHE A 154 2.79 -27.55 -7.65
N PRO A 155 2.20 -28.70 -8.06
CA PRO A 155 2.85 -29.62 -8.98
C PRO A 155 2.94 -29.01 -10.38
N GLY A 156 3.98 -29.41 -11.13
CA GLY A 156 4.18 -29.01 -12.52
C GLY A 156 5.53 -28.36 -12.78
N PRO A 157 5.84 -28.02 -14.03
CA PRO A 157 7.08 -27.35 -14.39
C PRO A 157 7.04 -25.85 -14.06
N ALA A 158 8.17 -25.25 -13.67
CA ALA A 158 8.30 -23.86 -13.25
C ALA A 158 7.94 -22.84 -14.34
N VAL A 159 8.32 -23.10 -15.60
CA VAL A 159 8.15 -22.14 -16.70
C VAL A 159 6.69 -21.73 -16.94
N PRO A 160 5.71 -22.63 -17.01
CA PRO A 160 4.30 -22.26 -17.10
C PRO A 160 3.80 -21.41 -15.93
N TRP A 161 4.25 -21.68 -14.68
CA TRP A 161 3.87 -20.89 -13.51
C TRP A 161 4.41 -19.46 -13.60
N VAL A 162 5.69 -19.30 -13.97
CA VAL A 162 6.31 -17.99 -14.18
C VAL A 162 5.61 -17.22 -15.30
N ALA A 163 5.32 -17.89 -16.43
CA ALA A 163 4.66 -17.28 -17.57
C ALA A 163 3.20 -16.86 -17.25
N SER A 164 2.43 -17.72 -16.58
CA SER A 164 1.04 -17.43 -16.19
C SER A 164 0.98 -16.30 -15.16
N GLY A 165 1.88 -16.29 -14.19
CA GLY A 165 2.00 -15.20 -13.21
C GLY A 165 2.33 -13.86 -13.86
N ALA A 166 3.32 -13.84 -14.77
CA ALA A 166 3.70 -12.65 -15.52
C ALA A 166 2.53 -12.10 -16.36
N LEU A 167 1.85 -12.99 -17.10
CA LEU A 167 0.73 -12.61 -17.97
C LEU A 167 -0.47 -12.13 -17.16
N PHE A 168 -0.81 -12.81 -16.08
CA PHE A 168 -1.87 -12.41 -15.15
C PHE A 168 -1.66 -10.99 -14.59
N ALA A 169 -0.47 -10.72 -14.05
CA ALA A 169 -0.16 -9.43 -13.46
C ALA A 169 -0.07 -8.32 -14.51
N ALA A 170 0.55 -8.58 -15.67
CA ALA A 170 0.61 -7.65 -16.80
C ALA A 170 -0.78 -7.27 -17.30
N THR A 171 -1.68 -8.25 -17.48
CA THR A 171 -3.05 -8.02 -17.93
C THR A 171 -3.85 -7.25 -16.88
N THR A 172 -3.72 -7.60 -15.59
CA THR A 172 -4.39 -6.92 -14.48
C THR A 172 -4.02 -5.44 -14.43
N VAL A 173 -2.73 -5.13 -14.50
CA VAL A 173 -2.25 -3.73 -14.51
C VAL A 173 -2.59 -3.03 -15.83
N GLY A 174 -2.55 -3.74 -16.96
CA GLY A 174 -3.01 -3.24 -18.25
C GLY A 174 -4.48 -2.79 -18.23
N LEU A 175 -5.38 -3.62 -17.66
CA LEU A 175 -6.78 -3.27 -17.42
C LEU A 175 -6.92 -2.03 -16.53
N SER A 176 -6.19 -1.99 -15.45
CA SER A 176 -6.23 -0.89 -14.49
C SER A 176 -5.77 0.44 -15.11
N LEU A 177 -4.64 0.44 -15.80
CA LEU A 177 -4.09 1.62 -16.46
C LEU A 177 -4.95 2.05 -17.66
N GLY A 178 -5.45 1.09 -18.47
CA GLY A 178 -6.39 1.35 -19.55
C GLY A 178 -7.67 2.03 -19.06
N ALA A 179 -8.28 1.46 -18.02
CA ALA A 179 -9.45 2.03 -17.35
C ALA A 179 -9.16 3.43 -16.77
N ALA A 180 -7.97 3.64 -16.21
CA ALA A 180 -7.55 4.94 -15.71
C ALA A 180 -7.46 6.00 -16.82
N LEU A 181 -6.88 5.65 -17.98
CA LEU A 181 -6.76 6.56 -19.13
C LEU A 181 -8.14 6.91 -19.70
N VAL A 182 -9.03 5.91 -19.88
CA VAL A 182 -10.40 6.11 -20.37
C VAL A 182 -11.18 7.01 -19.40
N THR A 183 -11.11 6.74 -18.10
CA THR A 183 -11.81 7.54 -17.08
C THR A 183 -11.29 8.98 -17.03
N ALA A 184 -9.99 9.19 -17.25
CA ALA A 184 -9.37 10.52 -17.26
C ALA A 184 -9.85 11.40 -18.42
N SER A 185 -10.30 10.81 -19.56
CA SER A 185 -10.82 11.53 -20.72
C SER A 185 -12.16 12.23 -20.47
N ARG A 186 -12.86 11.87 -19.40
CA ARG A 186 -14.17 12.43 -18.97
C ARG A 186 -15.28 12.41 -20.02
N ARG A 187 -15.21 11.59 -21.04
CA ARG A 187 -16.31 11.41 -21.99
C ARG A 187 -17.56 10.83 -21.33
N ILE A 188 -17.36 9.98 -20.31
CA ILE A 188 -18.42 9.46 -19.44
C ILE A 188 -18.18 10.02 -18.05
N PRO A 189 -19.23 10.39 -17.29
CA PRO A 189 -19.09 10.91 -15.95
C PRO A 189 -18.25 9.96 -15.07
N PRO A 190 -17.22 10.47 -14.36
CA PRO A 190 -16.31 9.62 -13.56
C PRO A 190 -17.04 8.82 -12.49
N ILE A 191 -18.18 9.33 -12.00
CA ILE A 191 -19.00 8.63 -11.02
C ILE A 191 -19.57 7.31 -11.55
N ALA A 192 -19.96 7.27 -12.83
CA ALA A 192 -20.48 6.05 -13.47
C ALA A 192 -19.40 4.95 -13.50
N TRP A 193 -18.17 5.31 -13.88
CA TRP A 193 -17.03 4.39 -13.86
C TRP A 193 -16.71 3.88 -12.45
N VAL A 194 -16.74 4.78 -11.45
CA VAL A 194 -16.48 4.42 -10.05
C VAL A 194 -17.57 3.50 -9.53
N LEU A 195 -18.85 3.76 -9.83
CA LEU A 195 -19.95 2.88 -9.45
C LEU A 195 -19.85 1.52 -10.14
N ALA A 196 -19.57 1.47 -11.45
CA ALA A 196 -19.35 0.21 -12.17
C ALA A 196 -18.20 -0.61 -11.57
N ALA A 197 -17.09 0.04 -11.22
CA ALA A 197 -15.97 -0.63 -10.58
C ALA A 197 -16.31 -1.15 -9.18
N TRP A 198 -17.11 -0.42 -8.38
CA TRP A 198 -17.61 -0.92 -7.10
C TRP A 198 -18.59 -2.09 -7.25
N LEU A 199 -19.47 -2.05 -8.25
CA LEU A 199 -20.36 -3.17 -8.57
C LEU A 199 -19.56 -4.41 -8.97
N LEU A 200 -18.48 -4.23 -9.75
CA LEU A 200 -17.58 -5.33 -10.10
C LEU A 200 -16.88 -5.94 -8.88
N VAL A 201 -16.43 -5.11 -7.93
CA VAL A 201 -15.85 -5.57 -6.65
C VAL A 201 -16.89 -6.32 -5.83
N ALA A 202 -18.11 -5.77 -5.71
CA ALA A 202 -19.20 -6.41 -4.97
C ALA A 202 -19.59 -7.76 -5.58
N TRP A 203 -19.68 -7.84 -6.93
CA TRP A 203 -19.95 -9.11 -7.62
C TRP A 203 -18.82 -10.12 -7.39
N SER A 204 -17.54 -9.69 -7.52
CA SER A 204 -16.40 -10.58 -7.29
C SER A 204 -16.33 -11.08 -5.84
N ALA A 205 -16.67 -10.23 -4.88
CA ALA A 205 -16.77 -10.63 -3.48
C ALA A 205 -17.93 -11.60 -3.23
N ALA A 206 -19.11 -11.31 -3.77
CA ALA A 206 -20.29 -12.17 -3.64
C ALA A 206 -20.04 -13.57 -4.24
N ALA A 207 -19.37 -13.64 -5.39
CA ALA A 207 -19.05 -14.91 -6.04
C ALA A 207 -18.09 -15.82 -5.24
N ILE A 208 -17.42 -15.29 -4.20
CA ILE A 208 -16.60 -16.11 -3.28
C ILE A 208 -17.44 -16.78 -2.21
N PHE A 209 -18.50 -16.11 -1.72
CA PHE A 209 -19.25 -16.52 -0.54
C PHE A 209 -20.65 -17.05 -0.85
N THR A 210 -21.09 -16.97 -2.10
CA THR A 210 -22.43 -17.36 -2.53
C THR A 210 -22.36 -18.16 -3.84
N ASP A 211 -23.45 -18.86 -4.18
CA ASP A 211 -23.58 -19.61 -5.44
C ASP A 211 -23.88 -18.73 -6.67
N ILE A 212 -23.56 -17.44 -6.60
CA ILE A 212 -23.70 -16.51 -7.72
C ILE A 212 -22.67 -16.85 -8.82
N PRO A 213 -23.03 -16.72 -10.11
CA PRO A 213 -22.12 -16.95 -11.22
C PRO A 213 -20.79 -16.23 -11.08
N ALA A 214 -19.71 -16.88 -11.49
CA ALA A 214 -18.37 -16.34 -11.46
C ALA A 214 -18.30 -14.94 -12.08
N SER A 215 -17.59 -14.02 -11.45
CA SER A 215 -17.45 -12.66 -11.96
C SER A 215 -16.58 -12.63 -13.23
N PRO A 216 -16.73 -11.64 -14.11
CA PRO A 216 -15.86 -11.51 -15.30
C PRO A 216 -14.35 -11.44 -14.93
N THR A 217 -14.03 -10.90 -13.75
CA THR A 217 -12.64 -10.82 -13.27
C THR A 217 -12.11 -12.16 -12.77
N SER A 218 -12.96 -13.10 -12.37
CA SER A 218 -12.52 -14.46 -12.02
C SER A 218 -12.01 -15.24 -13.24
N ALA A 219 -12.53 -14.94 -14.44
CA ALA A 219 -11.97 -15.48 -15.68
C ALA A 219 -10.51 -15.04 -15.88
N LEU A 220 -10.16 -13.79 -15.56
CA LEU A 220 -8.75 -13.39 -15.53
C LEU A 220 -8.00 -14.04 -14.36
N GLY A 221 -8.64 -14.21 -13.20
CA GLY A 221 -8.06 -14.90 -12.05
C GLY A 221 -7.64 -16.33 -12.35
N SER A 222 -8.37 -17.04 -13.23
CA SER A 222 -8.03 -18.39 -13.64
C SER A 222 -6.72 -18.48 -14.47
N MET A 223 -6.28 -17.36 -15.08
CA MET A 223 -5.03 -17.30 -15.84
C MET A 223 -3.81 -17.66 -14.98
N LEU A 224 -3.83 -17.31 -13.69
CA LEU A 224 -2.75 -17.67 -12.77
C LEU A 224 -2.63 -19.19 -12.59
N PHE A 225 -3.74 -19.92 -12.70
CA PHE A 225 -3.82 -21.37 -12.51
C PHE A 225 -3.75 -22.17 -13.82
N TRP A 226 -3.41 -21.55 -14.96
CA TRP A 226 -3.28 -22.23 -16.24
C TRP A 226 -2.34 -23.44 -16.27
N PRO A 227 -1.25 -23.49 -15.47
CA PRO A 227 -0.45 -24.70 -15.39
C PRO A 227 -1.20 -25.94 -14.89
N GLN A 228 -2.31 -25.74 -14.13
CA GLN A 228 -3.16 -26.83 -13.63
C GLN A 228 -4.43 -27.02 -14.47
N ALA A 229 -5.08 -25.92 -14.84
CA ALA A 229 -6.35 -25.92 -15.58
C ALA A 229 -6.39 -24.78 -16.59
N PHE A 230 -6.19 -25.09 -17.86
CA PHE A 230 -6.22 -24.08 -18.91
C PHE A 230 -7.65 -23.63 -19.22
N THR A 231 -7.92 -22.34 -19.07
CA THR A 231 -9.22 -21.71 -19.35
C THR A 231 -9.06 -20.65 -20.44
N PRO A 232 -9.54 -20.89 -21.68
CA PRO A 232 -9.36 -19.95 -22.78
C PRO A 232 -10.12 -18.63 -22.58
N LEU A 233 -11.18 -18.63 -21.75
CA LEU A 233 -11.97 -17.43 -21.46
C LEU A 233 -11.11 -16.28 -20.86
N ALA A 234 -10.02 -16.60 -20.17
CA ALA A 234 -9.09 -15.60 -19.64
C ALA A 234 -8.41 -14.76 -20.75
N LEU A 235 -8.29 -15.28 -21.98
CA LEU A 235 -7.78 -14.51 -23.11
C LEU A 235 -8.69 -13.34 -23.48
N ALA A 236 -10.00 -13.44 -23.23
CA ALA A 236 -10.89 -12.32 -23.43
C ALA A 236 -10.52 -11.11 -22.55
N ALA A 237 -10.01 -11.35 -21.33
CA ALA A 237 -9.53 -10.27 -20.46
C ALA A 237 -8.29 -9.58 -21.03
N VAL A 238 -7.39 -10.31 -21.71
CA VAL A 238 -6.23 -9.71 -22.42
C VAL A 238 -6.72 -8.80 -23.54
N VAL A 239 -7.69 -9.27 -24.35
CA VAL A 239 -8.27 -8.47 -25.43
C VAL A 239 -8.93 -7.20 -24.86
N ILE A 240 -9.71 -7.32 -23.79
CA ILE A 240 -10.34 -6.18 -23.12
C ILE A 240 -9.27 -5.20 -22.60
N ALA A 241 -8.17 -5.70 -22.02
CA ALA A 241 -7.07 -4.84 -21.56
C ALA A 241 -6.45 -4.05 -22.72
N VAL A 242 -6.17 -4.72 -23.83
CA VAL A 242 -5.63 -4.06 -25.04
C VAL A 242 -6.61 -3.01 -25.58
N VAL A 243 -7.90 -3.36 -25.70
CA VAL A 243 -8.94 -2.43 -26.15
C VAL A 243 -9.04 -1.21 -25.24
N LEU A 244 -9.04 -1.39 -23.92
CA LEU A 244 -9.08 -0.28 -22.97
C LEU A 244 -7.82 0.60 -23.03
N VAL A 245 -6.65 0.00 -23.21
CA VAL A 245 -5.40 0.75 -23.39
C VAL A 245 -5.43 1.56 -24.68
N LEU A 246 -5.84 0.96 -25.81
CA LEU A 246 -5.93 1.65 -27.08
C LEU A 246 -7.00 2.78 -27.04
N ALA A 247 -8.18 2.49 -26.49
CA ALA A 247 -9.22 3.50 -26.28
C ALA A 247 -8.72 4.63 -25.35
N GLY A 248 -8.01 4.31 -24.27
CA GLY A 248 -7.41 5.29 -23.38
C GLY A 248 -6.41 6.20 -24.10
N LEU A 249 -5.55 5.65 -24.95
CA LEU A 249 -4.56 6.40 -25.73
C LEU A 249 -5.18 7.30 -26.80
N THR A 250 -6.32 6.92 -27.37
CA THR A 250 -7.05 7.76 -28.33
C THR A 250 -7.85 8.87 -27.65
N LEU A 251 -8.38 8.61 -26.46
CA LEU A 251 -9.26 9.52 -25.73
C LEU A 251 -8.52 10.48 -24.79
N ILE A 252 -7.21 10.29 -24.56
CA ILE A 252 -6.45 11.03 -23.53
C ILE A 252 -6.39 12.54 -23.75
N GLY A 253 -6.61 13.03 -24.99
CA GLY A 253 -6.71 14.47 -25.28
C GLY A 253 -7.80 15.19 -24.50
N GLY A 254 -8.84 14.48 -24.03
CA GLY A 254 -9.90 15.01 -23.17
C GLY A 254 -9.52 15.21 -21.69
N LEU A 255 -8.24 15.05 -21.32
CA LEU A 255 -7.78 15.25 -19.94
C LEU A 255 -8.01 16.69 -19.47
N VAL A 256 -8.63 16.84 -18.29
CA VAL A 256 -8.88 18.15 -17.66
C VAL A 256 -7.59 18.72 -17.10
N ILE A 257 -7.19 19.89 -17.58
CA ILE A 257 -5.91 20.55 -17.24
C ILE A 257 -5.80 20.84 -15.74
N GLU A 258 -6.87 21.28 -15.08
CA GLU A 258 -6.87 21.56 -13.64
C GLU A 258 -6.52 20.33 -12.81
N LEU A 259 -7.04 19.16 -13.19
CA LEU A 259 -6.71 17.90 -12.52
C LEU A 259 -5.27 17.46 -12.79
N ALA A 260 -4.78 17.69 -14.01
CA ALA A 260 -3.38 17.44 -14.35
C ALA A 260 -2.44 18.34 -13.53
N LEU A 261 -2.76 19.63 -13.37
CA LEU A 261 -1.99 20.57 -12.54
C LEU A 261 -1.96 20.16 -11.07
N ARG A 262 -3.13 19.83 -10.50
CA ARG A 262 -3.20 19.33 -9.10
C ARG A 262 -2.36 18.08 -8.92
N ARG A 263 -2.46 17.11 -9.83
CA ARG A 263 -1.68 15.89 -9.76
C ARG A 263 -0.19 16.13 -9.91
N THR A 264 0.20 17.01 -10.84
CA THR A 264 1.61 17.38 -11.07
C THR A 264 2.22 18.04 -9.85
N ALA A 265 1.47 18.91 -9.17
CA ALA A 265 1.91 19.52 -7.92
C ALA A 265 2.16 18.44 -6.85
N LEU A 266 1.21 17.50 -6.68
CA LEU A 266 1.34 16.41 -5.71
C LEU A 266 2.50 15.47 -6.03
N VAL A 267 2.64 15.08 -7.30
CA VAL A 267 3.75 14.20 -7.72
C VAL A 267 5.09 14.92 -7.63
N GLY A 268 5.14 16.22 -7.93
CA GLY A 268 6.34 17.06 -7.76
C GLY A 268 6.78 17.12 -6.30
N GLN A 269 5.86 17.38 -5.38
CA GLN A 269 6.12 17.38 -3.95
C GLN A 269 6.54 15.99 -3.45
N LEU A 270 5.87 14.93 -3.91
CA LEU A 270 6.23 13.56 -3.56
C LEU A 270 7.64 13.20 -4.07
N ARG A 271 7.96 13.54 -5.33
CA ARG A 271 9.30 13.33 -5.87
C ARG A 271 10.37 14.10 -5.09
N PHE A 272 10.09 15.36 -4.76
CA PHE A 272 10.97 16.17 -3.94
C PHE A 272 11.20 15.54 -2.57
N ALA A 273 10.14 15.14 -1.87
CA ALA A 273 10.21 14.48 -0.58
C ALA A 273 10.97 13.15 -0.65
N VAL A 274 10.74 12.34 -1.71
CA VAL A 274 11.50 11.10 -1.93
C VAL A 274 12.96 11.37 -2.26
N THR A 275 13.27 12.42 -3.05
CA THR A 275 14.64 12.78 -3.40
C THR A 275 15.41 13.29 -2.19
N GLN A 276 14.74 14.04 -1.32
CA GLN A 276 15.28 14.49 -0.03
C GLN A 276 15.27 13.39 1.03
N GLN A 277 14.73 12.21 0.68
CA GLN A 277 14.51 11.11 1.64
C GLN A 277 13.66 11.53 2.85
N ASP A 278 12.90 12.60 2.71
CA ASP A 278 12.02 13.17 3.73
C ASP A 278 10.65 12.47 3.72
N LEU A 279 10.59 11.32 4.38
CA LEU A 279 9.34 10.58 4.58
C LEU A 279 8.30 11.40 5.37
N ARG A 280 8.76 12.35 6.20
CA ARG A 280 7.89 13.25 6.98
C ARG A 280 7.10 14.16 6.06
N ALA A 281 7.75 14.80 5.07
CA ALA A 281 7.06 15.64 4.09
C ALA A 281 5.99 14.83 3.31
N VAL A 282 6.25 13.57 2.98
CA VAL A 282 5.28 12.68 2.35
C VAL A 282 4.09 12.42 3.26
N VAL A 283 4.34 12.11 4.54
CA VAL A 283 3.28 11.81 5.52
C VAL A 283 2.49 13.07 5.85
N LEU A 284 3.15 14.22 6.07
CA LEU A 284 2.50 15.51 6.31
C LEU A 284 1.63 15.95 5.12
N LEU A 285 2.16 15.84 3.91
CA LEU A 285 1.41 16.14 2.69
C LEU A 285 0.19 15.24 2.54
N ARG A 286 0.35 13.94 2.82
CA ARG A 286 -0.75 12.97 2.83
C ARG A 286 -1.79 13.32 3.91
N ARG A 287 -1.37 13.76 5.09
CA ARG A 287 -2.25 14.22 6.18
C ARG A 287 -2.99 15.51 5.80
N GLN A 288 -2.30 16.50 5.25
CA GLN A 288 -2.92 17.75 4.78
C GLN A 288 -3.98 17.47 3.72
N LEU A 289 -3.70 16.58 2.77
CA LEU A 289 -4.66 16.13 1.77
C LEU A 289 -5.86 15.35 2.37
N ALA A 290 -5.63 14.63 3.47
CA ALA A 290 -6.68 13.91 4.19
C ALA A 290 -7.52 14.83 5.09
N ALA A 291 -6.89 15.87 5.67
CA ALA A 291 -7.52 16.83 6.56
C ALA A 291 -8.50 17.80 5.85
N GLU A 292 -8.39 17.93 4.52
CA GLU A 292 -9.19 18.87 3.73
C GLU A 292 -10.73 18.75 3.89
N ARG A 293 -11.28 17.67 4.47
CA ARG A 293 -12.73 17.51 4.70
C ARG A 293 -13.05 16.64 5.92
N PRO A 294 -12.90 17.14 7.15
CA PRO A 294 -13.42 16.44 8.33
C PRO A 294 -14.97 16.43 8.28
N ARG A 295 -15.58 15.38 8.82
CA ARG A 295 -17.04 15.32 8.97
C ARG A 295 -17.48 16.31 10.04
N GLY A 296 -18.44 17.17 9.69
CA GLY A 296 -19.03 18.13 10.65
C GLY A 296 -19.85 17.44 11.74
N ARG A 297 -20.47 16.27 11.45
CA ARG A 297 -21.25 15.49 12.43
C ARG A 297 -20.51 14.19 12.77
N PRO A 298 -20.18 13.95 14.05
CA PRO A 298 -19.58 12.70 14.47
C PRO A 298 -20.57 11.54 14.32
N TRP A 299 -20.09 10.35 13.94
CA TRP A 299 -20.88 9.13 13.84
C TRP A 299 -20.79 8.27 15.11
N LEU A 300 -19.80 8.53 16.00
CA LEU A 300 -19.73 7.93 17.33
C LEU A 300 -20.34 8.87 18.38
N PRO A 301 -21.12 8.34 19.32
CA PRO A 301 -21.58 9.11 20.48
C PRO A 301 -20.38 9.52 21.36
N ARG A 302 -20.53 10.60 22.11
CA ARG A 302 -19.55 10.96 23.12
C ARG A 302 -19.52 9.95 24.24
N LEU A 303 -18.36 9.70 24.81
CA LEU A 303 -18.22 8.86 26.00
C LEU A 303 -19.02 9.47 27.18
N PRO A 304 -19.59 8.60 28.04
CA PRO A 304 -20.22 9.03 29.27
C PRO A 304 -19.26 9.87 30.12
N ARG A 305 -19.75 10.95 30.74
CA ARG A 305 -18.96 11.87 31.56
C ARG A 305 -18.04 11.17 32.56
N PRO A 306 -18.48 10.17 33.36
CA PRO A 306 -17.60 9.57 34.36
C PRO A 306 -16.36 8.89 33.75
N ILE A 307 -16.45 8.38 32.52
CA ILE A 307 -15.32 7.78 31.80
C ILE A 307 -14.44 8.88 31.18
N ALA A 308 -15.07 9.90 30.62
CA ALA A 308 -14.36 11.03 30.02
C ALA A 308 -13.54 11.81 31.04
N ASP A 309 -14.04 11.97 32.25
CA ASP A 309 -13.35 12.69 33.35
C ASP A 309 -12.14 11.90 33.88
N ARG A 310 -12.21 10.54 33.86
CA ARG A 310 -11.09 9.67 34.29
C ARG A 310 -10.01 9.49 33.24
N ALA A 311 -10.38 9.59 31.95
CA ALA A 311 -9.49 9.37 30.82
C ALA A 311 -9.72 10.45 29.74
N PRO A 312 -9.40 11.71 30.01
CA PRO A 312 -9.75 12.83 29.10
C PRO A 312 -9.06 12.74 27.75
N VAL A 313 -7.80 12.27 27.70
CA VAL A 313 -7.06 12.05 26.45
C VAL A 313 -7.76 11.02 25.58
N LEU A 314 -8.08 9.85 26.13
CA LEU A 314 -8.79 8.79 25.43
C LEU A 314 -10.18 9.25 24.95
N ALA A 315 -10.91 10.02 25.77
CA ALA A 315 -12.22 10.55 25.40
C ALA A 315 -12.13 11.52 24.22
N ARG A 316 -11.12 12.39 24.20
CA ARG A 316 -10.83 13.29 23.08
C ARG A 316 -10.49 12.51 21.81
N ASP A 317 -9.65 11.49 21.90
CA ASP A 317 -9.18 10.71 20.77
C ASP A 317 -10.31 9.89 20.15
N LEU A 318 -11.12 9.20 20.95
CA LEU A 318 -12.32 8.50 20.47
C LEU A 318 -13.35 9.45 19.86
N ALA A 319 -13.50 10.66 20.38
CA ALA A 319 -14.33 11.68 19.76
C ALA A 319 -13.78 12.11 18.39
N SER A 320 -12.45 12.10 18.20
CA SER A 320 -11.82 12.36 16.90
C SER A 320 -12.08 11.23 15.90
N VAL A 321 -12.02 9.95 16.35
CA VAL A 321 -12.40 8.78 15.54
C VAL A 321 -13.82 8.93 14.98
N GLY A 322 -14.76 9.42 15.78
CA GLY A 322 -16.13 9.70 15.35
C GLY A 322 -16.25 10.70 14.20
N ARG A 323 -15.22 11.48 13.92
CA ARG A 323 -15.15 12.45 12.81
C ARG A 323 -14.35 11.98 11.61
N TRP A 324 -13.79 10.77 11.66
CA TRP A 324 -13.02 10.24 10.54
C TRP A 324 -13.86 10.12 9.27
N PRO A 325 -13.29 10.43 8.10
CA PRO A 325 -13.98 10.20 6.85
C PRO A 325 -14.14 8.70 6.58
N ALA A 326 -15.26 8.29 5.99
CA ALA A 326 -15.57 6.88 5.71
C ALA A 326 -14.44 6.15 4.97
N ARG A 327 -13.73 6.87 4.09
CA ARG A 327 -12.58 6.31 3.35
C ARG A 327 -11.43 5.83 4.28
N ARG A 328 -11.23 6.48 5.42
CA ARG A 328 -10.21 6.12 6.40
C ARG A 328 -10.64 4.87 7.16
N VAL A 329 -11.87 4.88 7.67
CA VAL A 329 -12.45 3.71 8.33
C VAL A 329 -12.40 2.48 7.42
N LEU A 330 -12.83 2.64 6.15
CA LEU A 330 -12.76 1.57 5.15
C LEU A 330 -11.33 1.09 4.92
N ARG A 331 -10.35 1.98 4.85
CA ARG A 331 -8.94 1.59 4.65
C ARG A 331 -8.41 0.79 5.83
N ILE A 332 -8.67 1.22 7.07
CA ILE A 332 -8.27 0.51 8.28
C ILE A 332 -8.92 -0.88 8.32
N LEU A 333 -10.21 -0.97 7.98
CA LEU A 333 -10.93 -2.25 7.90
C LEU A 333 -10.33 -3.18 6.84
N VAL A 334 -10.11 -2.67 5.63
CA VAL A 334 -9.55 -3.47 4.51
C VAL A 334 -8.13 -3.95 4.85
N THR A 335 -7.29 -3.09 5.42
CA THR A 335 -5.92 -3.49 5.81
C THR A 335 -5.93 -4.48 6.97
N GLY A 336 -6.84 -4.34 7.95
CA GLY A 336 -6.98 -5.30 9.04
C GLY A 336 -7.51 -6.66 8.58
N ILE A 337 -8.50 -6.68 7.69
CA ILE A 337 -8.99 -7.92 7.07
C ILE A 337 -7.86 -8.58 6.24
N ALA A 338 -7.12 -7.80 5.46
CA ALA A 338 -5.98 -8.31 4.69
C ALA A 338 -4.90 -8.92 5.61
N ALA A 339 -4.61 -8.29 6.75
CA ALA A 339 -3.69 -8.83 7.75
C ALA A 339 -4.18 -10.17 8.31
N ALA A 340 -5.47 -10.29 8.65
CA ALA A 340 -6.04 -11.52 9.18
C ALA A 340 -6.08 -12.66 8.14
N LEU A 341 -6.43 -12.34 6.89
CA LEU A 341 -6.40 -13.32 5.79
C LEU A 341 -4.97 -13.79 5.48
N ALA A 342 -4.00 -12.88 5.51
CA ALA A 342 -2.59 -13.22 5.36
C ALA A 342 -2.12 -14.10 6.54
N ALA A 343 -2.50 -13.77 7.78
CA ALA A 343 -2.22 -14.61 8.96
C ALA A 343 -2.82 -16.02 8.83
N ARG A 344 -4.06 -16.14 8.31
CA ARG A 344 -4.63 -17.44 7.97
C ARG A 344 -3.79 -18.18 6.94
N GLY A 345 -3.32 -17.51 5.89
CA GLY A 345 -2.42 -18.09 4.90
C GLY A 345 -1.09 -18.55 5.50
N VAL A 346 -0.55 -17.85 6.50
CA VAL A 346 0.62 -18.30 7.28
C VAL A 346 0.29 -19.60 8.04
N TRP A 347 -0.88 -19.66 8.67
CA TRP A 347 -1.33 -20.87 9.39
C TRP A 347 -1.48 -22.07 8.45
N SER A 348 -2.00 -21.87 7.24
CA SER A 348 -2.11 -22.93 6.22
C SER A 348 -0.78 -23.27 5.53
N GLY A 349 0.34 -22.60 5.86
CA GLY A 349 1.68 -22.95 5.41
C GLY A 349 2.34 -21.99 4.43
N THR A 350 1.68 -20.88 4.08
CA THR A 350 2.29 -19.86 3.21
C THR A 350 3.04 -18.83 4.05
N THR A 351 4.20 -19.19 4.54
CA THR A 351 5.02 -18.38 5.45
C THR A 351 5.31 -16.94 4.96
N PRO A 352 5.55 -16.65 3.65
CA PRO A 352 5.80 -15.30 3.17
C PRO A 352 4.66 -14.32 3.44
N LEU A 353 3.44 -14.81 3.63
CA LEU A 353 2.30 -13.97 4.01
C LEU A 353 2.46 -13.32 5.39
N LEU A 354 3.44 -13.76 6.20
CA LEU A 354 3.82 -13.10 7.44
C LEU A 354 4.20 -11.63 7.21
N LEU A 355 4.96 -11.35 6.15
CA LEU A 355 5.34 -9.98 5.78
C LEU A 355 4.11 -9.16 5.38
N VAL A 356 3.19 -9.78 4.62
CA VAL A 356 1.94 -9.11 4.20
C VAL A 356 1.07 -8.81 5.42
N ALA A 357 0.94 -9.77 6.35
CA ALA A 357 0.18 -9.59 7.58
C ALA A 357 0.75 -8.43 8.42
N GLY A 358 2.07 -8.43 8.63
CA GLY A 358 2.75 -7.38 9.39
C GLY A 358 2.66 -6.00 8.75
N LEU A 359 2.91 -5.90 7.44
CA LEU A 359 2.81 -4.64 6.71
C LEU A 359 1.37 -4.09 6.68
N ALA A 360 0.37 -4.95 6.50
CA ALA A 360 -1.03 -4.55 6.54
C ALA A 360 -1.43 -4.07 7.94
N GLY A 361 -0.99 -4.77 8.98
CA GLY A 361 -1.15 -4.35 10.39
C GLY A 361 -0.48 -3.01 10.66
N TYR A 362 0.76 -2.80 10.19
CA TYR A 362 1.49 -1.54 10.30
C TYR A 362 0.73 -0.37 9.66
N VAL A 363 0.18 -0.56 8.46
CA VAL A 363 -0.62 0.49 7.77
C VAL A 363 -1.90 0.80 8.55
N ALA A 364 -2.57 -0.22 9.11
CA ALA A 364 -3.73 -0.02 9.98
C ALA A 364 -3.36 0.78 11.23
N GLY A 365 -2.23 0.45 11.87
CA GLY A 365 -1.70 1.16 13.03
C GLY A 365 -1.36 2.63 12.72
N LEU A 366 -0.71 2.91 11.58
CA LEU A 366 -0.39 4.28 11.14
C LEU A 366 -1.66 5.13 10.95
N ASP A 367 -2.71 4.53 10.40
CA ASP A 367 -3.96 5.23 10.21
C ASP A 367 -4.71 5.45 11.54
N ALA A 368 -4.54 4.58 12.51
CA ALA A 368 -5.13 4.72 13.83
C ALA A 368 -4.42 5.79 14.70
N LEU A 369 -3.11 5.96 14.57
CA LEU A 369 -2.29 6.88 15.37
C LEU A 369 -2.38 8.37 15.01
N GLU A 370 -3.41 8.79 14.28
CA GLU A 370 -3.58 10.21 13.90
C GLU A 370 -3.63 11.18 15.08
N PRO A 371 -4.32 10.89 16.21
CA PRO A 371 -4.34 11.83 17.33
C PRO A 371 -2.96 12.08 17.91
N LEU A 372 -2.16 11.03 18.10
CA LEU A 372 -0.76 11.16 18.54
C LEU A 372 0.07 11.94 17.53
N ALA A 373 -0.12 11.69 16.25
CA ALA A 373 0.60 12.37 15.20
C ALA A 373 0.30 13.86 15.15
N GLN A 374 -0.95 14.26 15.36
CA GLN A 374 -1.34 15.67 15.45
C GLN A 374 -0.72 16.36 16.68
N GLU A 375 -0.63 15.66 17.80
CA GLU A 375 0.03 16.19 19.01
C GLU A 375 1.51 16.47 18.75
N ILE A 376 2.20 15.54 18.07
CA ILE A 376 3.62 15.64 17.74
C ILE A 376 3.89 16.73 16.70
N ASP A 377 2.99 16.89 15.72
CA ASP A 377 3.13 17.91 14.67
C ASP A 377 2.89 19.35 15.20
N HIS A 378 2.29 19.50 16.40
CA HIS A 378 1.99 20.80 17.00
C HIS A 378 2.62 20.94 18.41
N PRO A 379 3.96 20.98 18.53
CA PRO A 379 4.65 21.00 19.82
C PRO A 379 4.36 22.23 20.68
N GLY A 380 3.95 23.34 20.04
CA GLY A 380 3.52 24.55 20.78
C GLY A 380 2.21 24.37 21.55
N LEU A 381 1.27 23.56 21.03
CA LEU A 381 0.04 23.21 21.75
C LEU A 381 0.33 22.19 22.85
N ALA A 382 1.17 21.20 22.60
CA ALA A 382 1.59 20.20 23.58
C ALA A 382 2.30 20.84 24.77
N GLY A 383 3.12 21.89 24.54
CA GLY A 383 3.82 22.62 25.59
C GLY A 383 2.92 23.52 26.47
N SER A 384 1.65 23.73 26.10
CA SER A 384 0.69 24.47 26.93
C SER A 384 0.06 23.65 28.05
N PHE A 385 0.23 22.32 28.03
CA PHE A 385 -0.26 21.44 29.09
C PHE A 385 0.80 21.26 30.18
N PRO A 386 0.41 21.20 31.47
CA PRO A 386 1.34 21.07 32.59
C PRO A 386 1.96 19.66 32.71
N GLU A 387 1.60 18.73 31.84
CA GLU A 387 2.08 17.36 31.86
C GLU A 387 3.36 17.17 31.01
N VAL A 388 4.18 16.19 31.41
CA VAL A 388 5.36 15.78 30.64
C VAL A 388 4.92 15.22 29.30
N ARG A 389 5.48 15.72 28.20
CA ARG A 389 5.12 15.33 26.81
C ARG A 389 5.10 13.82 26.60
N GLY A 390 6.10 13.10 27.13
CA GLY A 390 6.16 11.65 27.00
C GLY A 390 5.00 10.91 27.70
N ALA A 391 4.49 11.44 28.82
CA ALA A 391 3.35 10.84 29.50
C ALA A 391 2.05 11.02 28.68
N THR A 392 1.86 12.17 28.07
CA THR A 392 0.72 12.43 27.17
C THR A 392 0.80 11.55 25.93
N ALA A 393 1.98 11.40 25.31
CA ALA A 393 2.20 10.53 24.15
C ALA A 393 1.82 9.06 24.43
N VAL A 394 2.16 8.54 25.62
CA VAL A 394 1.78 7.17 26.02
C VAL A 394 0.27 7.04 26.17
N ARG A 395 -0.43 8.05 26.71
CA ARG A 395 -1.90 8.00 26.84
C ARG A 395 -2.61 7.94 25.49
N HIS A 396 -2.03 8.55 24.45
CA HIS A 396 -2.54 8.48 23.06
C HIS A 396 -2.41 7.10 22.43
N LEU A 397 -1.64 6.17 23.00
CA LEU A 397 -1.55 4.79 22.50
C LEU A 397 -2.80 3.96 22.84
N ALA A 398 -3.61 4.38 23.80
CA ALA A 398 -4.81 3.63 24.19
C ALA A 398 -5.88 3.57 23.09
N GLU A 399 -6.12 4.70 22.40
CA GLU A 399 -7.08 4.77 21.31
C GLU A 399 -6.71 3.85 20.13
N PRO A 400 -5.50 3.88 19.54
CA PRO A 400 -5.14 3.00 18.44
C PRO A 400 -5.14 1.51 18.85
N ILE A 401 -4.82 1.17 20.09
CA ILE A 401 -4.97 -0.22 20.57
C ILE A 401 -6.43 -0.64 20.48
N ILE A 402 -7.36 0.18 20.93
CA ILE A 402 -8.80 -0.13 20.86
C ILE A 402 -9.27 -0.26 19.40
N VAL A 403 -8.93 0.71 18.56
CA VAL A 403 -9.35 0.73 17.15
C VAL A 403 -8.79 -0.48 16.39
N VAL A 404 -7.48 -0.75 16.52
CA VAL A 404 -6.83 -1.87 15.84
C VAL A 404 -7.33 -3.21 16.40
N SER A 405 -7.66 -3.30 17.71
CA SER A 405 -8.27 -4.50 18.31
C SER A 405 -9.65 -4.80 17.71
N VAL A 406 -10.50 -3.79 17.56
CA VAL A 406 -11.83 -3.96 16.92
C VAL A 406 -11.65 -4.44 15.48
N VAL A 407 -10.74 -3.85 14.74
CA VAL A 407 -10.45 -4.21 13.35
C VAL A 407 -9.85 -5.62 13.26
N ALA A 408 -8.95 -5.98 14.17
CA ALA A 408 -8.39 -7.33 14.26
C ALA A 408 -9.47 -8.37 14.58
N ALA A 409 -10.44 -8.05 15.46
CA ALA A 409 -11.56 -8.92 15.76
C ALA A 409 -12.46 -9.14 14.52
N VAL A 410 -12.76 -8.08 13.76
CA VAL A 410 -13.52 -8.19 12.50
C VAL A 410 -12.73 -9.03 11.48
N GLY A 411 -11.43 -8.78 11.32
CA GLY A 411 -10.58 -9.56 10.43
C GLY A 411 -10.49 -11.03 10.83
N ALA A 412 -10.36 -11.32 12.13
CA ALA A 412 -10.36 -12.67 12.67
C ALA A 412 -11.71 -13.38 12.41
N ALA A 413 -12.83 -12.69 12.60
CA ALA A 413 -14.14 -13.23 12.29
C ALA A 413 -14.29 -13.60 10.81
N VAL A 414 -13.80 -12.75 9.89
CA VAL A 414 -13.76 -13.04 8.45
C VAL A 414 -12.86 -14.26 8.16
N ALA A 415 -11.66 -14.29 8.73
CA ALA A 415 -10.70 -15.38 8.49
C ALA A 415 -11.18 -16.74 9.04
N VAL A 416 -11.80 -16.76 10.22
CA VAL A 416 -12.40 -17.96 10.82
C VAL A 416 -13.68 -18.35 10.08
N GLY A 417 -14.47 -17.38 9.59
CA GLY A 417 -15.70 -17.64 8.83
C GLY A 417 -15.49 -18.40 7.53
N ILE A 418 -14.28 -18.38 6.95
CA ILE A 418 -13.95 -19.16 5.73
C ILE A 418 -13.90 -20.67 6.02
N ASP A 419 -13.44 -21.05 7.24
CA ASP A 419 -13.36 -22.44 7.68
C ASP A 419 -13.55 -22.47 9.19
N PRO A 420 -14.81 -22.55 9.64
CA PRO A 420 -15.15 -22.43 11.04
C PRO A 420 -14.66 -23.64 11.85
N SER A 421 -13.77 -23.39 12.82
CA SER A 421 -13.33 -24.40 13.76
C SER A 421 -13.06 -23.80 15.13
N ALA A 422 -13.28 -24.58 16.20
CA ALA A 422 -13.00 -24.14 17.57
C ALA A 422 -11.50 -23.87 17.78
N LEU A 423 -10.64 -24.61 17.11
CA LEU A 423 -9.19 -24.37 17.12
C LEU A 423 -8.87 -23.05 16.40
N GLY A 424 -9.42 -22.83 15.20
CA GLY A 424 -9.23 -21.60 14.43
C GLY A 424 -9.62 -20.35 15.22
N LEU A 425 -10.73 -20.39 15.96
CA LEU A 425 -11.16 -19.28 16.82
C LEU A 425 -10.16 -19.01 17.96
N ARG A 426 -9.69 -20.07 18.66
CA ARG A 426 -8.68 -19.92 19.74
C ARG A 426 -7.35 -19.39 19.21
N VAL A 427 -6.88 -19.91 18.09
CA VAL A 427 -5.65 -19.46 17.41
C VAL A 427 -5.79 -17.98 17.02
N ALA A 428 -6.91 -17.58 16.40
CA ALA A 428 -7.14 -16.18 16.00
C ALA A 428 -7.19 -15.25 17.22
N ALA A 429 -7.83 -15.64 18.30
CA ALA A 429 -7.90 -14.85 19.54
C ALA A 429 -6.52 -14.60 20.16
N VAL A 430 -5.67 -15.65 20.25
CA VAL A 430 -4.33 -15.53 20.81
C VAL A 430 -3.40 -14.75 19.89
N ALA A 431 -3.48 -14.98 18.56
CA ALA A 431 -2.68 -14.25 17.57
C ALA A 431 -2.99 -12.75 17.52
N ALA A 432 -4.24 -12.36 17.79
CA ALA A 432 -4.65 -10.96 17.73
C ALA A 432 -3.89 -10.07 18.71
N VAL A 433 -3.58 -10.55 19.91
CA VAL A 433 -2.93 -9.75 20.96
C VAL A 433 -1.54 -9.25 20.52
N PRO A 434 -0.56 -10.12 20.21
CA PRO A 434 0.76 -9.66 19.79
C PRO A 434 0.71 -8.90 18.46
N ALA A 435 -0.20 -9.26 17.53
CA ALA A 435 -0.37 -8.57 16.27
C ALA A 435 -0.82 -7.12 16.46
N VAL A 436 -1.81 -6.85 17.30
CA VAL A 436 -2.31 -5.51 17.63
C VAL A 436 -1.22 -4.68 18.30
N LEU A 437 -0.57 -5.23 19.33
CA LEU A 437 0.47 -4.52 20.09
C LEU A 437 1.63 -4.13 19.18
N CYS A 438 2.11 -5.03 18.33
CA CYS A 438 3.20 -4.75 17.40
C CYS A 438 2.81 -3.82 16.27
N ALA A 439 1.56 -3.89 15.76
CA ALA A 439 1.07 -2.95 14.76
C ALA A 439 1.07 -1.52 15.31
N VAL A 440 0.58 -1.33 16.54
CA VAL A 440 0.57 -0.02 17.21
C VAL A 440 1.99 0.42 17.58
N ALA A 441 2.86 -0.49 18.06
CA ALA A 441 4.25 -0.19 18.41
C ALA A 441 5.05 0.27 17.18
N GLY A 442 5.02 -0.49 16.07
CA GLY A 442 5.73 -0.13 14.84
C GLY A 442 5.26 1.20 14.28
N ALA A 443 3.95 1.42 14.23
CA ALA A 443 3.38 2.69 13.81
C ALA A 443 3.75 3.83 14.78
N GLY A 444 3.74 3.57 16.09
CA GLY A 444 4.13 4.53 17.13
C GLY A 444 5.59 4.95 17.02
N ILE A 445 6.50 4.01 16.79
CA ILE A 445 7.92 4.31 16.53
C ILE A 445 8.05 5.28 15.36
N THR A 446 7.33 5.04 14.26
CA THR A 446 7.40 5.93 13.09
C THR A 446 6.93 7.33 13.42
N VAL A 447 5.77 7.45 14.06
CA VAL A 447 5.18 8.75 14.40
C VAL A 447 6.06 9.54 15.38
N VAL A 448 6.59 8.84 16.41
CA VAL A 448 7.40 9.47 17.45
C VAL A 448 8.82 9.78 16.98
N SER A 449 9.43 8.95 16.11
CA SER A 449 10.81 9.15 15.63
C SER A 449 10.97 10.33 14.67
N ASP A 450 9.89 10.81 14.05
CA ASP A 450 9.95 11.87 13.06
C ASP A 450 10.49 13.22 13.59
N GLN A 451 10.35 13.50 14.90
CA GLN A 451 10.87 14.75 15.50
C GLN A 451 12.40 14.82 15.60
N VAL A 452 13.08 13.66 15.58
CA VAL A 452 14.55 13.60 15.78
C VAL A 452 15.32 13.96 14.51
N LEU A 453 14.67 13.96 13.33
CA LEU A 453 15.33 14.25 12.05
C LEU A 453 15.86 15.69 11.96
N ASP A 454 15.14 16.68 12.48
CA ASP A 454 15.52 18.10 12.32
C ASP A 454 16.83 18.46 13.05
N ARG A 455 17.23 17.70 14.07
CA ARG A 455 18.46 17.95 14.85
C ARG A 455 19.66 17.10 14.40
N ALA A 456 19.42 15.99 13.72
CA ALA A 456 20.46 15.05 13.30
C ALA A 456 20.95 15.26 11.85
N ASP A 457 20.32 16.16 11.09
CA ASP A 457 20.57 16.33 9.64
C ASP A 457 21.99 16.79 9.30
N ALA A 458 22.68 17.46 10.22
CA ALA A 458 24.08 17.86 10.01
C ALA A 458 25.06 16.66 9.89
N SER A 459 24.69 15.48 10.45
CA SER A 459 25.49 14.25 10.37
C SER A 459 25.17 13.39 9.14
N LEU A 460 24.11 13.72 8.40
CA LEU A 460 23.66 12.99 7.21
C LEU A 460 24.45 13.36 5.93
N MET A 461 25.41 14.29 6.03
CA MET A 461 26.20 14.74 4.88
C MET A 461 27.23 13.72 4.36
N GLN A 462 27.46 12.59 5.06
CA GLN A 462 28.32 11.51 4.55
C GLN A 462 27.46 10.39 3.94
N PRO A 463 27.43 10.25 2.61
CA PRO A 463 26.53 9.30 1.92
C PRO A 463 26.78 7.83 2.28
N GLU A 464 28.02 7.49 2.69
CA GLU A 464 28.41 6.12 3.04
C GLU A 464 27.77 5.61 4.35
N VAL A 465 27.47 6.52 5.28
CA VAL A 465 26.85 6.20 6.59
C VAL A 465 25.34 6.44 6.55
N ALA A 466 24.88 7.32 5.66
CA ALA A 466 23.48 7.70 5.55
C ALA A 466 22.60 6.55 5.01
N GLY A 467 23.07 5.78 4.04
CA GLY A 467 22.31 4.72 3.39
C GLY A 467 21.87 3.61 4.35
N PRO A 468 22.78 2.92 5.06
CA PRO A 468 22.41 1.85 6.01
C PRO A 468 21.56 2.35 7.19
N ARG A 469 21.84 3.56 7.72
CA ARG A 469 21.05 4.15 8.81
C ARG A 469 19.63 4.47 8.38
N LEU A 470 19.45 5.02 7.18
CA LEU A 470 18.14 5.32 6.63
C LEU A 470 17.34 4.05 6.38
N LEU A 471 17.98 3.03 5.81
CA LEU A 471 17.37 1.72 5.56
C LEU A 471 16.91 1.07 6.87
N MET A 472 17.79 1.02 7.87
CA MET A 472 17.44 0.54 9.21
C MET A 472 16.26 1.31 9.79
N ARG A 473 16.28 2.63 9.72
CA ARG A 473 15.23 3.49 10.27
C ARG A 473 13.89 3.32 9.57
N THR A 474 13.90 3.12 8.25
CA THR A 474 12.67 2.94 7.47
C THR A 474 12.09 1.54 7.62
N LEU A 475 12.95 0.52 7.73
CA LEU A 475 12.52 -0.88 7.80
C LEU A 475 12.18 -1.34 9.23
N TRP A 476 12.85 -0.78 10.24
CA TRP A 476 12.66 -1.20 11.64
C TRP A 476 11.20 -1.12 12.11
N PRO A 477 10.46 0.00 11.92
CA PRO A 477 9.10 0.09 12.42
C PRO A 477 8.13 -0.93 11.79
N PRO A 478 8.08 -1.11 10.45
CA PRO A 478 7.27 -2.17 9.87
C PRO A 478 7.72 -3.58 10.28
N LEU A 479 9.02 -3.83 10.49
CA LEU A 479 9.51 -5.12 11.00
C LEU A 479 9.00 -5.43 12.40
N VAL A 480 8.90 -4.45 13.29
CA VAL A 480 8.25 -4.62 14.59
C VAL A 480 6.81 -5.12 14.42
N SER A 481 6.07 -4.60 13.46
CA SER A 481 4.70 -5.09 13.19
C SER A 481 4.68 -6.53 12.67
N VAL A 482 5.69 -6.94 11.90
CA VAL A 482 5.85 -8.34 11.43
C VAL A 482 6.11 -9.27 12.60
N LEU A 483 6.92 -8.85 13.59
CA LEU A 483 7.21 -9.65 14.80
C LEU A 483 5.94 -10.03 15.57
N GLY A 484 4.89 -9.22 15.51
CA GLY A 484 3.59 -9.54 16.12
C GLY A 484 2.92 -10.82 15.58
N PHE A 485 3.31 -11.27 14.39
CA PHE A 485 2.77 -12.50 13.79
C PHE A 485 3.69 -13.72 13.95
N VAL A 486 4.90 -13.56 14.50
CA VAL A 486 5.84 -14.68 14.75
C VAL A 486 5.27 -15.77 15.65
N PRO A 487 4.50 -15.45 16.73
CA PRO A 487 3.86 -16.48 17.54
C PRO A 487 2.99 -17.46 16.76
N LEU A 488 2.39 -16.99 15.64
CA LEU A 488 1.58 -17.84 14.77
C LEU A 488 2.40 -18.95 14.09
N LEU A 489 3.65 -18.67 13.69
CA LEU A 489 4.57 -19.68 13.15
C LEU A 489 4.92 -20.74 14.18
N ILE A 490 5.16 -20.30 15.44
CA ILE A 490 5.49 -21.19 16.55
C ILE A 490 4.31 -22.09 16.88
N GLY A 491 3.09 -21.53 16.93
CA GLY A 491 1.88 -22.32 17.10
C GLY A 491 1.66 -23.34 16.00
N ARG A 492 1.87 -22.92 14.74
CA ARG A 492 1.78 -23.84 13.60
C ARG A 492 2.80 -24.98 13.70
N SER A 493 4.05 -24.70 14.03
CA SER A 493 5.07 -25.73 14.20
C SER A 493 4.74 -26.69 15.36
N ALA A 494 4.14 -26.18 16.44
CA ALA A 494 3.65 -27.00 17.53
C ALA A 494 2.49 -27.92 17.09
N ALA A 495 1.54 -27.40 16.31
CA ALA A 495 0.43 -28.19 15.76
C ALA A 495 0.93 -29.32 14.87
N LEU A 496 1.90 -29.05 13.97
CA LEU A 496 2.52 -30.05 13.11
C LEU A 496 3.29 -31.11 13.89
N ALA A 497 3.82 -30.76 15.07
CA ALA A 497 4.49 -31.69 15.98
C ALA A 497 3.52 -32.41 16.96
N GLY A 498 2.21 -32.28 16.77
CA GLY A 498 1.21 -32.89 17.66
C GLY A 498 1.13 -32.28 19.07
N ARG A 499 1.71 -31.07 19.27
CA ARG A 499 1.70 -30.33 20.55
C ARG A 499 0.57 -29.30 20.59
N ASP A 500 0.26 -28.78 21.77
CA ASP A 500 -0.73 -27.71 21.92
C ASP A 500 -0.26 -26.42 21.21
N PRO A 501 -0.91 -26.02 20.11
CA PRO A 501 -0.53 -24.83 19.37
C PRO A 501 -0.89 -23.53 20.12
N VAL A 502 -1.99 -23.54 20.90
CA VAL A 502 -2.48 -22.34 21.60
C VAL A 502 -1.56 -21.98 22.75
N GLY A 503 -1.14 -22.97 23.54
CA GLY A 503 -0.16 -22.79 24.60
C GLY A 503 1.21 -22.35 24.08
N ALA A 504 1.68 -22.94 22.96
CA ALA A 504 2.92 -22.55 22.32
C ALA A 504 2.89 -21.10 21.81
N MET A 505 1.77 -20.68 21.20
CA MET A 505 1.57 -19.30 20.77
C MET A 505 1.53 -18.32 21.95
N ALA A 506 0.79 -18.65 23.00
CA ALA A 506 0.70 -17.81 24.19
C ALA A 506 2.08 -17.58 24.83
N ALA A 507 2.89 -18.64 24.96
CA ALA A 507 4.26 -18.53 25.45
C ALA A 507 5.14 -17.67 24.54
N ALA A 508 5.05 -17.85 23.22
CA ALA A 508 5.79 -17.07 22.24
C ALA A 508 5.32 -15.60 22.13
N SER A 509 4.14 -15.28 22.63
CA SER A 509 3.64 -13.90 22.68
C SER A 509 4.25 -13.09 23.83
N LEU A 510 4.79 -13.73 24.84
CA LEU A 510 5.37 -13.03 26.00
C LEU A 510 6.54 -12.10 25.64
N PRO A 511 7.56 -12.52 24.87
CA PRO A 511 8.62 -11.62 24.40
C PRO A 511 8.08 -10.43 23.59
N VAL A 512 7.01 -10.64 22.83
CA VAL A 512 6.36 -9.58 22.02
C VAL A 512 5.68 -8.55 22.92
N VAL A 513 5.00 -8.99 23.98
CA VAL A 513 4.39 -8.10 24.99
C VAL A 513 5.47 -7.31 25.73
N ILE A 514 6.59 -7.96 26.08
CA ILE A 514 7.74 -7.28 26.71
C ILE A 514 8.32 -6.22 25.76
N LEU A 515 8.50 -6.55 24.47
CA LEU A 515 8.97 -5.59 23.45
C LEU A 515 8.04 -4.38 23.36
N PHE A 516 6.73 -4.61 23.35
CA PHE A 516 5.75 -3.52 23.38
C PHE A 516 5.92 -2.65 24.63
N GLY A 517 6.06 -3.26 25.81
CA GLY A 517 6.31 -2.54 27.06
C GLY A 517 7.58 -1.68 27.01
N LEU A 518 8.68 -2.21 26.43
CA LEU A 518 9.93 -1.47 26.25
C LEU A 518 9.75 -0.28 25.30
N ILE A 519 8.96 -0.44 24.22
CA ILE A 519 8.65 0.64 23.30
C ILE A 519 7.80 1.73 23.99
N VAL A 520 6.83 1.35 24.82
CA VAL A 520 6.03 2.30 25.61
C VAL A 520 6.93 3.08 26.59
N VAL A 521 7.85 2.40 27.27
CA VAL A 521 8.85 3.04 28.14
C VAL A 521 9.73 3.99 27.34
N TRP A 522 10.20 3.57 26.17
CA TRP A 522 10.99 4.43 25.28
C TRP A 522 10.21 5.67 24.83
N VAL A 523 8.95 5.54 24.46
CA VAL A 523 8.07 6.67 24.09
C VAL A 523 7.94 7.65 25.26
N ARG A 524 7.80 7.14 26.49
CA ARG A 524 7.64 7.95 27.71
C ARG A 524 8.89 8.78 28.04
N PHE A 525 10.07 8.17 27.96
CA PHE A 525 11.34 8.77 28.40
C PHE A 525 12.22 9.23 27.24
N ARG A 526 11.67 9.29 26.03
CA ARG A 526 12.43 9.57 24.82
C ARG A 526 13.19 10.89 24.88
N ASP A 527 12.53 11.97 25.33
CA ASP A 527 13.13 13.30 25.37
C ASP A 527 14.29 13.33 26.38
N ASP A 528 14.11 12.71 27.54
CA ASP A 528 15.16 12.58 28.57
C ASP A 528 16.35 11.75 28.06
N ILE A 529 16.08 10.64 27.33
CA ILE A 529 17.13 9.79 26.72
C ILE A 529 17.91 10.58 25.67
N HIS A 530 17.26 11.39 24.84
CA HIS A 530 17.94 12.17 23.84
C HIS A 530 18.75 13.31 24.43
N GLU A 531 18.27 13.96 25.48
CA GLU A 531 18.99 15.00 26.20
C GLU A 531 20.25 14.44 26.87
N SER A 532 20.12 13.33 27.58
CA SER A 532 21.28 12.65 28.20
C SER A 532 22.31 12.16 27.17
N MET A 533 21.87 11.69 25.98
CA MET A 533 22.79 11.31 24.91
C MET A 533 23.49 12.54 24.29
N ALA A 534 22.78 13.66 24.15
CA ALA A 534 23.37 14.91 23.64
C ALA A 534 24.43 15.44 24.60
N GLU A 535 24.17 15.43 25.91
CA GLU A 535 25.13 15.81 26.95
C GLU A 535 26.36 14.88 26.95
N ALA A 536 26.16 13.55 26.87
CA ALA A 536 27.25 12.57 26.84
C ALA A 536 28.14 12.72 25.58
N THR A 537 27.60 13.25 24.47
CA THR A 537 28.36 13.49 23.22
C THR A 537 28.96 14.88 23.14
N GLY A 538 28.86 15.71 24.19
CA GLY A 538 29.39 17.09 24.22
C GLY A 538 28.68 18.05 23.28
N ARG A 539 27.50 17.69 22.78
CA ARG A 539 26.61 18.55 21.98
C ARG A 539 25.65 19.24 22.92
N SER A 540 26.02 20.45 23.40
CA SER A 540 25.08 21.27 24.16
C SER A 540 23.85 21.56 23.29
N ALA A 541 22.67 21.31 23.86
CA ALA A 541 21.41 21.74 23.27
C ALA A 541 21.39 23.27 23.23
N THR A 542 21.76 23.88 22.12
CA THR A 542 21.53 25.30 21.81
C THR A 542 20.22 25.44 21.06
#